data_62177a5bec0dcd51d087a2f3a066067c
#
_entry.id   62177a5bec0dcd51d087a2f3a066067c
#
_cell.length_a   1.000
_cell.length_b   1.000
_cell.length_c   1.000
_cell.angle_alpha   90.00
_cell.angle_beta   90.00
_cell.angle_gamma   90.00
#
_symmetry.space_group_name_H-M   'P 1'
#
loop_
_entity.id
_entity.type
_entity.pdbx_description
1 polymer ?
#
loop_
_entity_poly.entity_id
_entity_poly.type
_entity_poly.pdbx_seq_one_letter_code
_entity_poly.pdbx_strand_id
1 'polypeptide(L)'
;MSGKYRGALNPVHEATYQFMGKLLQEVKDVFPDQLVHLGGDEVNFACWKNDAEITQFMEKQGYDYYAKLQTYYIQRIIKIVESLGKESAVWEDVAAKGQEGSVPKDTVIQVWRPRTWAQKMAQVTRHGLRTILSGCWYLDLISYGEDWPSYYRCDPHAFNGTKAQKDLVLGGEACLWGEFVDWTNLLPRLWPRASVIAERLWSSEDTPDMEDASVRLGEHRCRMVRRGIPAQPLHPSACPFLPV
;
A
#
# COMPACT_ATOMS: atom_id res chain seq x y z
N MET A 1 17.31 30.41 8.01
CA MET A 1 16.14 29.78 8.62
C MET A 1 15.99 28.41 7.96
N SER A 2 16.36 27.38 8.66
CA SER A 2 16.24 26.00 8.17
C SER A 2 14.77 25.68 7.96
N GLY A 3 14.41 25.28 6.75
CA GLY A 3 13.06 24.81 6.44
C GLY A 3 12.67 23.74 7.45
N LYS A 4 11.58 23.96 8.16
CA LYS A 4 11.06 23.02 9.15
C LYS A 4 10.47 21.79 8.43
N TYR A 5 11.31 20.87 8.04
CA TYR A 5 10.84 19.53 7.78
C TYR A 5 10.38 18.95 9.12
N ARG A 6 9.09 18.78 9.28
CA ARG A 6 8.56 17.95 10.35
C ARG A 6 8.94 16.53 9.99
N GLY A 7 9.83 15.93 10.78
CA GLY A 7 10.32 14.56 10.54
C GLY A 7 9.43 13.52 11.19
N ALA A 8 9.89 12.26 11.13
CA ALA A 8 9.27 11.16 11.83
C ALA A 8 9.19 11.43 13.35
N LEU A 9 8.22 10.81 14.02
CA LEU A 9 8.08 10.87 15.47
C LEU A 9 9.38 10.43 16.16
N ASN A 10 9.67 11.01 17.33
CA ASN A 10 10.82 10.59 18.12
C ASN A 10 10.54 9.22 18.78
N PRO A 11 11.25 8.15 18.41
CA PRO A 11 10.96 6.80 18.84
C PRO A 11 11.51 6.46 20.24
N VAL A 12 12.27 7.36 20.86
CA VAL A 12 12.87 7.10 22.19
C VAL A 12 12.03 7.67 23.33
N HIS A 13 11.09 8.55 23.03
CA HIS A 13 10.22 9.17 24.02
C HIS A 13 9.00 8.32 24.32
N GLU A 14 8.75 8.03 25.59
CA GLU A 14 7.55 7.30 26.03
C GLU A 14 6.25 8.04 25.70
N ALA A 15 6.29 9.37 25.71
CA ALA A 15 5.15 10.22 25.32
C ALA A 15 4.67 9.96 23.87
N THR A 16 5.57 9.56 22.97
CA THR A 16 5.22 9.15 21.60
C THR A 16 4.25 7.96 21.62
N TYR A 17 4.54 6.95 22.43
CA TYR A 17 3.72 5.73 22.50
C TYR A 17 2.41 5.96 23.27
N GLN A 18 2.43 6.83 24.29
CA GLN A 18 1.20 7.26 24.96
C GLN A 18 0.26 8.01 24.02
N PHE A 19 0.81 8.88 23.16
CA PHE A 19 0.03 9.56 22.12
C PHE A 19 -0.52 8.56 21.10
N MET A 20 0.34 7.70 20.57
CA MET A 20 -0.08 6.67 19.60
C MET A 20 -1.12 5.71 20.18
N GLY A 21 -0.99 5.34 21.44
CA GLY A 21 -1.98 4.49 22.11
C GLY A 21 -3.37 5.13 22.16
N LYS A 22 -3.44 6.41 22.48
CA LYS A 22 -4.71 7.16 22.48
C LYS A 22 -5.29 7.29 21.07
N LEU A 23 -4.46 7.66 20.09
CA LEU A 23 -4.89 7.76 18.69
C LEU A 23 -5.43 6.42 18.17
N LEU A 24 -4.70 5.34 18.39
CA LEU A 24 -5.10 4.01 17.94
C LEU A 24 -6.35 3.48 18.66
N GLN A 25 -6.56 3.88 19.92
CA GLN A 25 -7.82 3.60 20.63
C GLN A 25 -8.99 4.32 19.94
N GLU A 26 -8.85 5.60 19.58
CA GLU A 26 -9.90 6.34 18.85
C GLU A 26 -10.17 5.72 17.48
N VAL A 27 -9.10 5.32 16.75
CA VAL A 27 -9.25 4.60 15.47
C VAL A 27 -10.03 3.31 15.64
N LYS A 28 -9.72 2.51 16.67
CA LYS A 28 -10.45 1.28 16.98
C LYS A 28 -11.93 1.55 17.23
N ASP A 29 -12.25 2.61 17.97
CA ASP A 29 -13.63 2.94 18.37
C ASP A 29 -14.48 3.43 17.18
N VAL A 30 -13.83 4.04 16.17
CA VAL A 30 -14.49 4.54 14.96
C VAL A 30 -14.57 3.49 13.85
N PHE A 31 -13.50 2.70 13.65
CA PHE A 31 -13.38 1.72 12.57
C PHE A 31 -13.48 0.29 13.12
N PRO A 32 -14.55 -0.46 12.77
CA PRO A 32 -14.78 -1.80 13.30
C PRO A 32 -13.84 -2.86 12.74
N ASP A 33 -13.17 -2.58 11.60
CA ASP A 33 -12.31 -3.54 10.91
C ASP A 33 -11.21 -4.09 11.81
N GLN A 34 -10.88 -5.36 11.62
CA GLN A 34 -9.87 -6.05 12.44
C GLN A 34 -8.45 -5.57 12.13
N LEU A 35 -8.16 -5.18 10.89
CA LEU A 35 -6.84 -4.80 10.43
C LEU A 35 -6.64 -3.28 10.48
N VAL A 36 -5.54 -2.82 11.07
CA VAL A 36 -5.11 -1.41 11.12
C VAL A 36 -3.79 -1.26 10.39
N HIS A 37 -3.74 -0.36 9.40
CA HIS A 37 -2.51 -0.08 8.68
C HIS A 37 -1.68 0.99 9.40
N LEU A 38 -0.42 0.69 9.69
CA LEU A 38 0.48 1.52 10.50
C LEU A 38 1.48 2.34 9.68
N GLY A 39 1.46 2.19 8.36
CA GLY A 39 2.41 2.88 7.49
C GLY A 39 3.83 2.30 7.58
N GLY A 40 4.82 3.16 7.75
CA GLY A 40 6.22 2.77 7.95
C GLY A 40 7.09 2.86 6.69
N ASP A 41 6.56 3.46 5.61
CA ASP A 41 7.26 3.71 4.35
C ASP A 41 8.20 4.91 4.44
N GLU A 42 9.27 4.88 3.65
CA GLU A 42 10.16 6.00 3.28
C GLU A 42 10.60 6.92 4.44
N VAL A 43 10.85 6.37 5.62
CA VAL A 43 11.27 7.16 6.78
C VAL A 43 12.59 7.88 6.50
N ASN A 44 12.53 9.22 6.50
CA ASN A 44 13.74 10.04 6.39
C ASN A 44 14.43 10.16 7.75
N PHE A 45 15.55 9.48 7.91
CA PHE A 45 16.32 9.46 9.17
C PHE A 45 17.11 10.73 9.45
N ALA A 46 17.06 11.75 8.58
CA ALA A 46 17.87 12.98 8.78
C ALA A 46 17.54 13.70 10.08
N CYS A 47 16.27 13.70 10.51
CA CYS A 47 15.87 14.27 11.78
C CYS A 47 16.43 13.50 12.97
N TRP A 48 16.44 12.19 12.90
CA TRP A 48 16.99 11.32 13.96
C TRP A 48 18.50 11.42 14.07
N LYS A 49 19.22 11.61 12.95
CA LYS A 49 20.69 11.74 12.91
C LYS A 49 21.20 12.96 13.66
N ASN A 50 20.40 14.02 13.76
CA ASN A 50 20.77 15.27 14.39
C ASN A 50 20.26 15.41 15.84
N ASP A 51 19.71 14.33 16.40
CA ASP A 51 19.18 14.30 17.76
C ASP A 51 20.14 13.54 18.69
N ALA A 52 20.67 14.25 19.69
CA ALA A 52 21.65 13.68 20.62
C ALA A 52 21.06 12.59 21.52
N GLU A 53 19.79 12.70 21.90
CA GLU A 53 19.09 11.72 22.74
C GLU A 53 18.89 10.41 21.96
N ILE A 54 18.50 10.50 20.69
CA ILE A 54 18.38 9.35 19.81
C ILE A 54 19.74 8.68 19.64
N THR A 55 20.80 9.43 19.42
CA THR A 55 22.17 8.92 19.27
C THR A 55 22.59 8.14 20.52
N GLN A 56 22.42 8.70 21.71
CA GLN A 56 22.74 8.04 22.99
C GLN A 56 21.90 6.78 23.19
N PHE A 57 20.61 6.82 22.85
CA PHE A 57 19.74 5.65 22.93
C PHE A 57 20.22 4.51 22.01
N MET A 58 20.56 4.83 20.76
CA MET A 58 21.06 3.85 19.80
C MET A 58 22.36 3.20 20.27
N GLU A 59 23.31 3.98 20.80
CA GLU A 59 24.57 3.50 21.37
C GLU A 59 24.28 2.52 22.53
N LYS A 60 23.40 2.90 23.45
CA LYS A 60 23.01 2.07 24.60
C LYS A 60 22.34 0.75 24.18
N GLN A 61 21.56 0.76 23.09
CA GLN A 61 20.89 -0.43 22.55
C GLN A 61 21.76 -1.26 21.60
N GLY A 62 22.95 -0.78 21.24
CA GLY A 62 23.80 -1.42 20.22
C GLY A 62 23.22 -1.35 18.82
N TYR A 63 22.47 -0.28 18.50
CA TYR A 63 21.92 -0.07 17.17
C TYR A 63 22.92 0.69 16.31
N ASP A 64 23.45 0.06 15.29
CA ASP A 64 24.46 0.56 14.37
C ASP A 64 23.89 1.31 13.16
N TYR A 65 22.57 1.18 12.90
CA TYR A 65 21.87 1.90 11.82
C TYR A 65 20.41 2.19 12.18
N TYR A 66 19.87 3.28 11.61
CA TYR A 66 18.57 3.85 11.98
C TYR A 66 17.37 2.95 11.63
N ALA A 67 17.51 2.03 10.68
CA ALA A 67 16.44 1.08 10.40
C ALA A 67 16.18 0.12 11.59
N LYS A 68 17.17 -0.18 12.44
CA LYS A 68 16.92 -0.90 13.72
C LYS A 68 16.06 -0.08 14.68
N LEU A 69 16.27 1.23 14.71
CA LEU A 69 15.45 2.12 15.52
C LEU A 69 14.02 2.23 14.97
N GLN A 70 13.85 2.25 13.63
CA GLN A 70 12.53 2.15 13.01
C GLN A 70 11.84 0.84 13.37
N THR A 71 12.56 -0.28 13.31
CA THR A 71 12.04 -1.60 13.75
C THR A 71 11.59 -1.57 15.20
N TYR A 72 12.40 -1.00 16.10
CA TYR A 72 12.04 -0.83 17.51
C TYR A 72 10.73 -0.03 17.68
N TYR A 73 10.59 1.09 16.96
CA TYR A 73 9.37 1.88 16.96
C TYR A 73 8.15 1.06 16.50
N ILE A 74 8.25 0.44 15.33
CA ILE A 74 7.13 -0.32 14.74
C ILE A 74 6.72 -1.49 15.66
N GLN A 75 7.68 -2.22 16.22
CA GLN A 75 7.38 -3.32 17.16
C GLN A 75 6.59 -2.83 18.39
N ARG A 76 6.90 -1.65 18.90
CA ARG A 76 6.14 -1.06 20.01
C ARG A 76 4.74 -0.65 19.61
N ILE A 77 4.57 -0.08 18.40
CA ILE A 77 3.24 0.29 17.89
C ILE A 77 2.39 -0.96 17.62
N ILE A 78 2.96 -2.01 17.04
CA ILE A 78 2.27 -3.29 16.85
C ILE A 78 1.75 -3.84 18.18
N LYS A 79 2.58 -3.85 19.24
CA LYS A 79 2.14 -4.27 20.58
C LYS A 79 0.97 -3.44 21.13
N ILE A 80 0.92 -2.14 20.83
CA ILE A 80 -0.24 -1.31 21.20
C ILE A 80 -1.48 -1.79 20.45
N VAL A 81 -1.39 -2.02 19.13
CA VAL A 81 -2.51 -2.52 18.30
C VAL A 81 -2.99 -3.88 18.79
N GLU A 82 -2.08 -4.80 19.08
CA GLU A 82 -2.39 -6.11 19.66
C GLU A 82 -3.14 -5.98 21.00
N SER A 83 -2.70 -5.06 21.89
CA SER A 83 -3.38 -4.81 23.17
C SER A 83 -4.80 -4.26 23.01
N LEU A 84 -5.10 -3.66 21.85
CA LEU A 84 -6.43 -3.22 21.47
C LEU A 84 -7.27 -4.33 20.82
N GLY A 85 -6.72 -5.54 20.66
CA GLY A 85 -7.39 -6.67 20.01
C GLY A 85 -7.49 -6.55 18.49
N LYS A 86 -6.60 -5.79 17.85
CA LYS A 86 -6.54 -5.58 16.40
C LYS A 86 -5.28 -6.24 15.79
N GLU A 87 -5.28 -6.47 14.50
CA GLU A 87 -4.14 -6.91 13.70
C GLU A 87 -3.48 -5.73 12.98
N SER A 88 -2.21 -5.87 12.61
CA SER A 88 -1.44 -4.80 11.98
C SER A 88 -1.12 -5.09 10.53
N ALA A 89 -1.22 -4.07 9.67
CA ALA A 89 -0.60 -4.03 8.35
C ALA A 89 0.46 -2.93 8.31
N VAL A 90 1.51 -3.14 7.52
CA VAL A 90 2.60 -2.18 7.32
C VAL A 90 3.08 -2.19 5.87
N TRP A 91 3.70 -1.09 5.42
CA TRP A 91 4.37 -1.06 4.14
C TRP A 91 5.62 -1.95 4.11
N GLU A 92 6.00 -2.42 2.94
CA GLU A 92 7.13 -3.34 2.71
C GLU A 92 8.48 -2.84 3.24
N ASP A 93 8.61 -1.56 3.50
CA ASP A 93 9.82 -0.93 4.04
C ASP A 93 10.16 -1.44 5.43
N VAL A 94 9.15 -1.74 6.22
CA VAL A 94 9.29 -2.31 7.57
C VAL A 94 9.90 -3.71 7.54
N ALA A 95 9.60 -4.48 6.49
CA ALA A 95 10.17 -5.79 6.23
C ALA A 95 11.31 -5.71 5.20
N ALA A 96 12.19 -4.72 5.33
CA ALA A 96 13.36 -4.56 4.47
C ALA A 96 14.32 -5.75 4.58
N LYS A 97 15.23 -5.88 3.60
CA LYS A 97 16.19 -6.99 3.58
C LYS A 97 16.96 -7.11 4.90
N GLY A 98 16.88 -8.26 5.52
CA GLY A 98 17.48 -8.56 6.83
C GLY A 98 16.62 -8.18 8.04
N GLN A 99 15.39 -7.67 7.83
CA GLN A 99 14.45 -7.30 8.88
C GLN A 99 13.10 -8.03 8.75
N GLU A 100 12.97 -8.97 7.85
CA GLU A 100 11.73 -9.69 7.55
C GLU A 100 11.18 -10.45 8.76
N GLY A 101 12.05 -10.88 9.66
CA GLY A 101 11.67 -11.52 10.94
C GLY A 101 11.43 -10.56 12.10
N SER A 102 11.46 -9.24 11.86
CA SER A 102 11.34 -8.23 12.91
C SER A 102 9.89 -7.89 13.31
N VAL A 103 8.91 -8.36 12.55
CA VAL A 103 7.48 -8.19 12.83
C VAL A 103 6.84 -9.53 13.21
N PRO A 104 5.76 -9.53 14.01
CA PRO A 104 4.95 -10.72 14.27
C PRO A 104 4.46 -11.38 12.98
N LYS A 105 4.26 -12.70 13.01
CA LYS A 105 3.85 -13.47 11.81
C LYS A 105 2.43 -13.18 11.32
N ASP A 106 1.60 -12.64 12.15
CA ASP A 106 0.24 -12.18 11.84
C ASP A 106 0.20 -10.78 11.24
N THR A 107 1.34 -10.06 11.21
CA THR A 107 1.44 -8.78 10.50
C THR A 107 1.31 -8.97 9.00
N VAL A 108 0.46 -8.14 8.36
CA VAL A 108 0.30 -8.10 6.91
C VAL A 108 1.30 -7.11 6.30
N ILE A 109 2.03 -7.54 5.27
CA ILE A 109 2.97 -6.68 4.54
C ILE A 109 2.34 -6.23 3.23
N GLN A 110 2.15 -4.93 3.06
CA GLN A 110 1.70 -4.36 1.79
C GLN A 110 2.89 -4.06 0.89
N VAL A 111 2.94 -4.74 -0.24
CA VAL A 111 4.04 -4.64 -1.24
C VAL A 111 3.63 -3.62 -2.30
N TRP A 112 4.35 -2.49 -2.36
CA TRP A 112 3.92 -1.34 -3.13
C TRP A 112 4.87 -0.91 -4.25
N ARG A 113 6.15 -1.31 -4.23
CA ARG A 113 7.12 -0.85 -5.25
C ARG A 113 6.92 -1.54 -6.60
N PRO A 114 6.61 -0.79 -7.70
CA PRO A 114 6.20 -1.39 -8.97
C PRO A 114 7.24 -2.29 -9.63
N ARG A 115 8.52 -1.97 -9.48
CA ARG A 115 9.61 -2.66 -10.20
C ARG A 115 10.11 -3.93 -9.50
N THR A 116 9.86 -4.06 -8.21
CA THR A 116 10.47 -5.11 -7.38
C THR A 116 9.43 -5.97 -6.66
N TRP A 117 8.14 -5.75 -6.92
CA TRP A 117 7.06 -6.39 -6.18
C TRP A 117 7.15 -7.93 -6.17
N ALA A 118 7.43 -8.57 -7.32
CA ALA A 118 7.47 -10.03 -7.39
C ALA A 118 8.61 -10.62 -6.52
N GLN A 119 9.78 -9.97 -6.51
CA GLN A 119 10.89 -10.36 -5.64
C GLN A 119 10.54 -10.14 -4.17
N LYS A 120 9.85 -9.03 -3.86
CA LYS A 120 9.45 -8.70 -2.50
C LYS A 120 8.36 -9.65 -1.99
N MET A 121 7.36 -9.97 -2.81
CA MET A 121 6.35 -10.98 -2.50
C MET A 121 7.00 -12.34 -2.16
N ALA A 122 7.93 -12.80 -3.00
CA ALA A 122 8.68 -14.04 -2.74
C ALA A 122 9.50 -13.97 -1.44
N GLN A 123 10.10 -12.83 -1.15
CA GLN A 123 10.89 -12.60 0.06
C GLN A 123 10.02 -12.65 1.32
N VAL A 124 8.97 -11.85 1.37
CA VAL A 124 8.08 -11.70 2.53
C VAL A 124 7.36 -13.02 2.84
N THR A 125 6.79 -13.67 1.81
CA THR A 125 6.07 -14.94 1.99
C THR A 125 6.99 -16.11 2.39
N ARG A 126 8.29 -16.07 2.02
CA ARG A 126 9.28 -17.05 2.50
C ARG A 126 9.46 -17.01 4.02
N HIS A 127 9.26 -15.84 4.63
CA HIS A 127 9.27 -15.68 6.09
C HIS A 127 7.93 -15.99 6.75
N GLY A 128 6.94 -16.47 5.99
CA GLY A 128 5.63 -16.87 6.48
C GLY A 128 4.69 -15.69 6.78
N LEU A 129 4.97 -14.50 6.23
CA LEU A 129 4.16 -13.30 6.41
C LEU A 129 3.08 -13.21 5.32
N ARG A 130 1.87 -12.81 5.72
CA ARG A 130 0.77 -12.51 4.78
C ARG A 130 1.07 -11.23 4.01
N THR A 131 0.59 -11.15 2.75
CA THR A 131 0.87 -10.00 1.89
C THR A 131 -0.36 -9.49 1.16
N ILE A 132 -0.35 -8.18 0.87
CA ILE A 132 -1.24 -7.50 -0.07
C ILE A 132 -0.35 -6.87 -1.14
N LEU A 133 -0.70 -7.02 -2.42
CA LEU A 133 0.02 -6.40 -3.52
C LEU A 133 -0.66 -5.10 -3.94
N SER A 134 0.08 -3.99 -4.00
CA SER A 134 -0.35 -2.73 -4.63
C SER A 134 0.61 -2.25 -5.72
N GLY A 135 1.82 -2.79 -5.79
CA GLY A 135 2.85 -2.32 -6.71
C GLY A 135 2.49 -2.33 -8.20
N CYS A 136 1.48 -3.12 -8.62
CA CYS A 136 0.95 -3.09 -9.98
C CYS A 136 -0.05 -1.96 -10.24
N TRP A 137 -0.66 -1.38 -9.20
CA TRP A 137 -1.93 -0.65 -9.31
C TRP A 137 -1.87 0.73 -8.69
N TYR A 138 -0.84 1.50 -9.07
CA TYR A 138 -0.69 2.91 -8.73
C TYR A 138 -1.34 3.78 -9.80
N LEU A 139 -2.57 4.20 -9.54
CA LEU A 139 -3.40 4.96 -10.48
C LEU A 139 -2.99 6.42 -10.62
N ASP A 140 -2.21 6.94 -9.68
CA ASP A 140 -1.65 8.29 -9.70
C ASP A 140 -0.45 8.42 -10.65
N LEU A 141 0.24 7.33 -10.98
CA LEU A 141 1.35 7.35 -11.91
C LEU A 141 0.87 7.81 -13.30
N ILE A 142 1.51 8.87 -13.80
CA ILE A 142 1.16 9.44 -15.09
C ILE A 142 1.78 8.58 -16.20
N SER A 143 0.93 8.06 -17.07
CA SER A 143 1.35 7.39 -18.30
C SER A 143 0.56 7.96 -19.49
N TYR A 144 1.17 7.92 -20.66
CA TYR A 144 0.51 8.27 -21.91
C TYR A 144 0.00 7.00 -22.61
N GLY A 145 -1.23 7.07 -23.13
CA GLY A 145 -1.85 5.94 -23.83
C GLY A 145 -2.64 5.02 -22.91
N GLU A 146 -2.82 3.79 -23.35
CA GLU A 146 -3.60 2.77 -22.64
C GLU A 146 -2.76 2.11 -21.55
N ASP A 147 -3.04 2.37 -20.29
CA ASP A 147 -2.37 1.76 -19.14
C ASP A 147 -3.16 0.61 -18.51
N TRP A 148 -4.46 0.55 -18.71
CA TRP A 148 -5.34 -0.46 -18.13
C TRP A 148 -4.94 -1.92 -18.47
N PRO A 149 -4.37 -2.25 -19.67
CA PRO A 149 -3.94 -3.61 -19.93
C PRO A 149 -2.84 -4.12 -19.00
N SER A 150 -1.97 -3.24 -18.51
CA SER A 150 -0.94 -3.60 -17.54
C SER A 150 -1.55 -3.94 -16.18
N TYR A 151 -2.57 -3.22 -15.76
CA TYR A 151 -3.31 -3.50 -14.51
C TYR A 151 -4.07 -4.82 -14.59
N TYR A 152 -4.71 -5.09 -15.74
CA TYR A 152 -5.50 -6.30 -15.93
C TYR A 152 -4.65 -7.57 -16.01
N ARG A 153 -3.43 -7.47 -16.56
CA ARG A 153 -2.48 -8.60 -16.64
C ARG A 153 -1.77 -8.91 -15.33
N CYS A 154 -1.75 -7.98 -14.40
CA CYS A 154 -1.05 -8.20 -13.14
C CYS A 154 -1.77 -9.27 -12.31
N ASP A 155 -1.01 -10.28 -11.91
CA ASP A 155 -1.48 -11.35 -11.03
C ASP A 155 -0.65 -11.34 -9.74
N PRO A 156 -1.29 -11.17 -8.56
CA PRO A 156 -0.61 -11.22 -7.27
C PRO A 156 0.17 -12.50 -7.00
N HIS A 157 -0.16 -13.59 -7.70
CA HIS A 157 0.53 -14.88 -7.59
C HIS A 157 1.67 -15.07 -8.60
N ALA A 158 1.89 -14.12 -9.54
CA ALA A 158 2.93 -14.23 -10.57
C ALA A 158 4.33 -13.91 -10.02
N PHE A 159 4.71 -14.52 -8.92
CA PHE A 159 6.07 -14.47 -8.37
C PHE A 159 6.63 -15.88 -8.17
N ASN A 160 7.95 -15.99 -8.08
CA ASN A 160 8.62 -17.26 -7.85
C ASN A 160 8.49 -17.68 -6.38
N GLY A 161 7.53 -18.53 -6.10
CA GLY A 161 7.20 -19.05 -4.77
C GLY A 161 6.47 -20.38 -4.81
N THR A 162 6.54 -21.11 -3.70
CA THR A 162 5.78 -22.37 -3.51
C THR A 162 4.28 -22.08 -3.38
N LYS A 163 3.45 -23.11 -3.52
CA LYS A 163 2.01 -22.99 -3.26
C LYS A 163 1.74 -22.40 -1.87
N ALA A 164 2.41 -22.90 -0.85
CA ALA A 164 2.26 -22.39 0.52
C ALA A 164 2.60 -20.90 0.66
N GLN A 165 3.55 -20.38 -0.12
CA GLN A 165 3.84 -18.95 -0.16
C GLN A 165 2.74 -18.17 -0.87
N LYS A 166 2.20 -18.69 -1.97
CA LYS A 166 1.08 -18.07 -2.69
C LYS A 166 -0.20 -18.04 -1.85
N ASP A 167 -0.43 -19.05 -1.02
CA ASP A 167 -1.56 -19.11 -0.07
C ASP A 167 -1.49 -18.01 1.03
N LEU A 168 -0.34 -17.33 1.19
CA LEU A 168 -0.18 -16.16 2.09
C LEU A 168 -0.58 -14.83 1.45
N VAL A 169 -0.88 -14.81 0.15
CA VAL A 169 -1.32 -13.62 -0.56
C VAL A 169 -2.81 -13.41 -0.32
N LEU A 170 -3.16 -12.32 0.36
CA LEU A 170 -4.55 -11.99 0.68
C LEU A 170 -5.28 -11.38 -0.52
N GLY A 171 -4.56 -10.80 -1.46
CA GLY A 171 -5.10 -10.14 -2.65
C GLY A 171 -4.29 -8.92 -3.05
N GLY A 172 -4.98 -7.89 -3.52
CA GLY A 172 -4.36 -6.65 -3.96
C GLY A 172 -5.18 -5.41 -3.67
N GLU A 173 -4.55 -4.25 -3.86
CA GLU A 173 -5.14 -2.95 -3.59
C GLU A 173 -4.66 -1.93 -4.61
N ALA A 174 -5.57 -1.06 -5.06
CA ALA A 174 -5.24 0.07 -5.92
C ALA A 174 -4.92 1.31 -5.08
N CYS A 175 -3.85 2.01 -5.42
CA CYS A 175 -3.46 3.27 -4.79
C CYS A 175 -3.72 4.45 -5.74
N LEU A 176 -4.17 5.57 -5.18
CA LEU A 176 -4.33 6.84 -5.89
C LEU A 176 -3.90 7.98 -4.96
N TRP A 177 -2.60 8.30 -4.99
CA TRP A 177 -1.98 9.31 -4.14
C TRP A 177 -2.21 10.74 -4.65
N GLY A 178 -2.08 11.71 -3.76
CA GLY A 178 -2.45 13.09 -3.97
C GLY A 178 -1.37 14.03 -4.50
N GLU A 179 -0.18 13.54 -4.91
CA GLU A 179 0.91 14.40 -5.39
C GLU A 179 0.51 15.20 -6.64
N PHE A 180 -0.23 14.55 -7.55
CA PHE A 180 -0.73 15.14 -8.80
C PHE A 180 -2.23 14.88 -9.01
N VAL A 181 -2.95 14.51 -7.94
CA VAL A 181 -4.38 14.22 -7.96
C VAL A 181 -5.08 15.05 -6.89
N ASP A 182 -6.08 15.82 -7.31
CA ASP A 182 -6.96 16.57 -6.43
C ASP A 182 -8.43 16.41 -6.88
N TRP A 183 -9.33 17.21 -6.33
CA TRP A 183 -10.76 17.13 -6.64
C TRP A 183 -11.08 17.36 -8.14
N THR A 184 -10.18 18.03 -8.89
CA THR A 184 -10.42 18.36 -10.32
C THR A 184 -10.21 17.16 -11.24
N ASN A 185 -9.33 16.22 -10.88
CA ASN A 185 -8.96 15.08 -11.71
C ASN A 185 -9.14 13.72 -11.05
N LEU A 186 -9.55 13.68 -9.78
CA LEU A 186 -9.73 12.44 -9.01
C LEU A 186 -10.61 11.41 -9.74
N LEU A 187 -11.81 11.80 -10.14
CA LEU A 187 -12.76 10.88 -10.77
C LEU A 187 -12.28 10.35 -12.13
N PRO A 188 -11.78 11.19 -13.04
CA PRO A 188 -11.21 10.70 -14.31
C PRO A 188 -9.96 9.82 -14.11
N ARG A 189 -9.14 10.11 -13.10
CA ARG A 189 -7.96 9.29 -12.79
C ARG A 189 -8.33 7.94 -12.20
N LEU A 190 -9.36 7.90 -11.35
CA LEU A 190 -9.85 6.69 -10.71
C LEU A 190 -10.61 5.81 -11.71
N TRP A 191 -11.59 6.38 -12.40
CA TRP A 191 -12.54 5.64 -13.23
C TRP A 191 -12.27 5.74 -14.74
N PRO A 192 -12.39 4.62 -15.49
CA PRO A 192 -12.79 3.27 -15.07
C PRO A 192 -11.61 2.37 -14.64
N ARG A 193 -10.39 2.90 -14.49
CA ARG A 193 -9.16 2.13 -14.24
C ARG A 193 -9.26 1.29 -12.96
N ALA A 194 -9.87 1.80 -11.89
CA ALA A 194 -10.13 1.03 -10.68
C ALA A 194 -11.09 -0.14 -10.91
N SER A 195 -12.04 -0.01 -11.86
CA SER A 195 -12.92 -1.12 -12.23
C SER A 195 -12.17 -2.28 -12.89
N VAL A 196 -11.12 -1.96 -13.66
CA VAL A 196 -10.23 -2.96 -14.26
C VAL A 196 -9.53 -3.79 -13.17
N ILE A 197 -9.02 -3.11 -12.17
CA ILE A 197 -8.33 -3.76 -11.05
C ILE A 197 -9.31 -4.59 -10.22
N ALA A 198 -10.50 -4.04 -9.95
CA ALA A 198 -11.54 -4.75 -9.21
C ALA A 198 -11.96 -6.05 -9.95
N GLU A 199 -12.13 -5.98 -11.27
CA GLU A 199 -12.44 -7.18 -12.08
C GLU A 199 -11.29 -8.19 -12.02
N ARG A 200 -10.03 -7.75 -12.16
CA ARG A 200 -8.87 -8.64 -12.10
C ARG A 200 -8.76 -9.36 -10.76
N LEU A 201 -8.98 -8.65 -9.66
CA LEU A 201 -8.92 -9.22 -8.31
C LEU A 201 -10.12 -10.11 -7.96
N TRP A 202 -11.26 -9.91 -8.62
CA TRP A 202 -12.46 -10.72 -8.44
C TRP A 202 -12.47 -11.99 -9.27
N SER A 203 -11.72 -11.98 -10.39
CA SER A 203 -11.74 -13.05 -11.39
C SER A 203 -10.69 -14.13 -11.11
N SER A 204 -10.89 -15.33 -11.68
CA SER A 204 -9.88 -16.40 -11.72
C SER A 204 -8.59 -15.93 -12.39
N GLU A 205 -7.46 -16.54 -12.02
CA GLU A 205 -6.16 -16.28 -12.63
C GLU A 205 -6.12 -16.61 -14.14
N ASP A 206 -6.95 -17.55 -14.60
CA ASP A 206 -7.02 -18.02 -15.99
C ASP A 206 -7.81 -17.07 -16.94
N THR A 207 -8.28 -15.94 -16.46
CA THR A 207 -9.35 -15.18 -17.13
C THR A 207 -8.92 -14.06 -18.11
N PRO A 208 -7.69 -13.62 -18.36
CA PRO A 208 -7.48 -12.42 -19.15
C PRO A 208 -7.67 -12.63 -20.65
N ASP A 209 -8.93 -12.69 -21.10
CA ASP A 209 -9.27 -12.34 -22.47
C ASP A 209 -9.29 -10.82 -22.57
N MET A 210 -8.24 -10.25 -23.15
CA MET A 210 -8.03 -8.82 -23.26
C MET A 210 -9.00 -8.15 -24.22
N GLU A 211 -9.44 -8.86 -25.25
CA GLU A 211 -10.35 -8.33 -26.26
C GLU A 211 -11.77 -8.23 -25.67
N ASP A 212 -12.25 -9.30 -25.05
CA ASP A 212 -13.53 -9.29 -24.35
C ASP A 212 -13.54 -8.27 -23.21
N ALA A 213 -12.50 -8.22 -22.40
CA ALA A 213 -12.36 -7.22 -21.32
C ALA A 213 -12.43 -5.78 -21.85
N SER A 214 -11.79 -5.48 -22.98
CA SER A 214 -11.82 -4.15 -23.61
C SER A 214 -13.24 -3.73 -23.97
N VAL A 215 -14.02 -4.63 -24.55
CA VAL A 215 -15.42 -4.37 -24.93
C VAL A 215 -16.26 -4.10 -23.67
N ARG A 216 -16.22 -4.99 -22.70
CA ARG A 216 -17.01 -4.86 -21.46
C ARG A 216 -16.67 -3.62 -20.65
N LEU A 217 -15.38 -3.30 -20.55
CA LEU A 217 -14.91 -2.11 -19.84
C LEU A 217 -15.30 -0.81 -20.55
N GLY A 218 -15.29 -0.80 -21.90
CA GLY A 218 -15.80 0.29 -22.70
C GLY A 218 -17.29 0.55 -22.46
N GLU A 219 -18.11 -0.49 -22.44
CA GLU A 219 -19.53 -0.39 -22.08
C GLU A 219 -19.73 0.07 -20.63
N HIS A 220 -18.94 -0.47 -19.71
CA HIS A 220 -18.98 -0.06 -18.30
C HIS A 220 -18.65 1.42 -18.13
N ARG A 221 -17.61 1.90 -18.79
CA ARG A 221 -17.30 3.34 -18.84
C ARG A 221 -18.50 4.16 -19.30
N CYS A 222 -19.15 3.76 -20.39
CA CYS A 222 -20.30 4.49 -20.90
C CYS A 222 -21.50 4.49 -19.94
N ARG A 223 -21.69 3.40 -19.17
CA ARG A 223 -22.66 3.38 -18.07
C ARG A 223 -22.31 4.37 -16.96
N MET A 224 -21.05 4.48 -16.59
CA MET A 224 -20.57 5.44 -15.59
C MET A 224 -20.80 6.89 -16.05
N VAL A 225 -20.42 7.20 -17.29
CA VAL A 225 -20.62 8.55 -17.88
C VAL A 225 -22.10 8.94 -17.93
N ARG A 226 -23.00 8.03 -18.32
CA ARG A 226 -24.46 8.27 -18.26
C ARG A 226 -24.98 8.52 -16.85
N ARG A 227 -24.31 8.05 -15.82
CA ARG A 227 -24.62 8.31 -14.39
C ARG A 227 -23.96 9.58 -13.85
N GLY A 228 -23.33 10.38 -14.72
CA GLY A 228 -22.66 11.63 -14.33
C GLY A 228 -21.24 11.44 -13.74
N ILE A 229 -20.64 10.26 -13.85
CA ILE A 229 -19.28 10.00 -13.41
C ILE A 229 -18.32 10.31 -14.57
N PRO A 230 -17.40 11.28 -14.47
CA PRO A 230 -16.50 11.66 -15.56
C PRO A 230 -15.37 10.63 -15.73
N ALA A 231 -15.75 9.40 -16.15
CA ALA A 231 -14.81 8.31 -16.38
C ALA A 231 -14.01 8.54 -17.67
N GLN A 232 -12.66 8.52 -17.56
CA GLN A 232 -11.78 8.73 -18.71
C GLN A 232 -11.93 7.61 -19.77
N PRO A 233 -11.63 7.89 -21.07
CA PRO A 233 -11.54 6.85 -22.10
C PRO A 233 -10.47 5.81 -21.77
N LEU A 234 -10.77 4.53 -22.00
CA LEU A 234 -9.80 3.44 -21.92
C LEU A 234 -8.98 3.26 -23.19
N HIS A 235 -9.61 3.57 -24.33
CA HIS A 235 -9.07 3.53 -25.68
C HIS A 235 -9.76 4.61 -26.52
N PRO A 236 -9.28 4.95 -27.74
CA PRO A 236 -9.95 5.91 -28.62
C PRO A 236 -11.36 5.45 -28.98
N SER A 237 -12.36 5.90 -28.23
CA SER A 237 -13.77 5.54 -28.44
C SER A 237 -14.69 6.61 -27.86
N ALA A 238 -15.86 6.74 -28.45
CA ALA A 238 -16.95 7.59 -27.95
C ALA A 238 -18.03 6.73 -27.32
N CYS A 239 -18.72 7.27 -26.32
CA CYS A 239 -19.93 6.63 -25.79
C CYS A 239 -21.12 7.02 -26.67
N PRO A 240 -21.79 6.07 -27.33
CA PRO A 240 -22.98 6.36 -28.08
C PRO A 240 -24.08 6.92 -27.16
N PHE A 241 -24.85 7.87 -27.69
CA PHE A 241 -26.02 8.49 -27.01
C PHE A 241 -25.70 9.38 -25.82
N LEU A 242 -24.53 9.99 -25.73
CA LEU A 242 -24.36 11.18 -24.90
C LEU A 242 -24.91 12.38 -25.68
N PRO A 243 -25.85 13.19 -25.14
CA PRO A 243 -26.16 14.46 -25.71
C PRO A 243 -24.89 15.32 -25.73
N VAL A 244 -24.61 15.94 -26.85
CA VAL A 244 -23.51 16.90 -27.05
C VAL A 244 -23.85 18.18 -26.28
#